data_ca7573fa37cf515bc52406286ccb2278
#
_entry.id   ca7573fa37cf515bc52406286ccb2278
#
_cell.length_a   1.000
_cell.length_b   1.000
_cell.length_c   1.000
_cell.angle_alpha   90.00
_cell.angle_beta   90.00
_cell.angle_gamma   90.00
#
_symmetry.space_group_name_H-M   'P 1'
#
loop_
_entity.id
_entity.type
_entity.pdbx_description
1 polymer ?
#
loop_
_entity_poly.entity_id
_entity_poly.type
_entity_poly.pdbx_seq_one_letter_code
_entity_poly.pdbx_strand_id
1 'polypeptide(L)'
;TKEASRRASIEGRSNQKIALDTALGRGGFSADTAPSNCLVAVPDSSGGWSVGEDLNEARNLSNKIQGRRTTVKAVSPIELPPGEWDAVLKTNWVEPGYLETDSAWCEPDGEPSTPLANGGAFGSKLESLAPEAARSLANKYRRPVLAILSREDSVRLGPKRPPIAGGVNKNGKGIIRVARTPGIVSAINSVAPEIEVEEVDISGPATSSTIRAAGWAEAQILLCGALGKVGTIYSPDGSSASAQVDEKQINISVRCGLPLNETVLRSYCIGAAHMAWSWVTSESLTVDENGEVQDLTVRSFGIVRAGEMPEVNVEIEPDKGKPINGSDAVFTAVAAATWIYKGTLPEWPIGR
;
A
#
# COMPACT_ATOMS: atom_id res chain seq x y z
N THR A 1 2.06 4.12 -24.40
CA THR A 1 3.09 3.66 -23.47
C THR A 1 4.30 4.59 -23.47
N LYS A 2 5.17 4.60 -24.50
CA LYS A 2 6.35 5.50 -24.54
C LYS A 2 5.97 6.99 -24.43
N GLU A 3 4.92 7.41 -25.11
CA GLU A 3 4.45 8.79 -25.06
C GLU A 3 3.88 9.15 -23.68
N ALA A 4 3.11 8.27 -23.04
CA ALA A 4 2.61 8.48 -21.67
C ALA A 4 3.75 8.56 -20.65
N SER A 5 4.76 7.70 -20.79
CA SER A 5 5.97 7.73 -19.95
C SER A 5 6.76 9.02 -20.16
N ARG A 6 6.93 9.46 -21.42
CA ARG A 6 7.60 10.72 -21.75
C ARG A 6 6.87 11.93 -21.17
N ARG A 7 5.55 11.99 -21.28
CA ARG A 7 4.74 13.06 -20.67
C ARG A 7 4.88 13.06 -19.16
N ALA A 8 4.72 11.91 -18.50
CA ALA A 8 4.91 11.78 -17.06
C ALA A 8 6.29 12.27 -16.59
N SER A 9 7.34 12.01 -17.38
CA SER A 9 8.69 12.48 -17.12
C SER A 9 8.83 14.00 -17.24
N ILE A 10 8.28 14.58 -18.32
CA ILE A 10 8.39 16.03 -18.59
C ILE A 10 7.61 16.85 -17.56
N GLU A 11 6.47 16.33 -17.11
CA GLU A 11 5.54 17.04 -16.25
C GLU A 11 5.82 16.85 -14.74
N GLY A 12 6.92 16.20 -14.40
CA GLY A 12 7.41 16.13 -13.00
C GLY A 12 6.57 15.29 -12.06
N ARG A 13 5.83 14.30 -12.57
CA ARG A 13 5.02 13.40 -11.73
C ARG A 13 5.87 12.52 -10.84
N SER A 14 5.30 12.11 -9.71
CA SER A 14 5.81 10.96 -8.96
C SER A 14 6.00 9.78 -9.91
N ASN A 15 7.09 9.05 -9.80
CA ASN A 15 7.51 8.00 -10.75
C ASN A 15 8.10 8.52 -12.09
N GLN A 16 8.45 9.80 -12.18
CA GLN A 16 9.07 10.38 -13.37
C GLN A 16 10.29 9.58 -13.85
N LYS A 17 11.17 9.20 -12.93
CA LYS A 17 12.37 8.40 -13.25
C LYS A 17 11.99 7.04 -13.84
N ILE A 18 11.01 6.37 -13.25
CA ILE A 18 10.52 5.06 -13.71
C ILE A 18 9.93 5.18 -15.11
N ALA A 19 9.09 6.19 -15.33
CA ALA A 19 8.50 6.46 -16.63
C ALA A 19 9.55 6.73 -17.69
N LEU A 20 10.61 7.50 -17.38
CA LEU A 20 11.71 7.79 -18.24
C LEU A 20 12.56 6.54 -18.54
N ASP A 21 12.92 5.78 -17.52
CA ASP A 21 13.70 4.55 -17.67
C ASP A 21 12.95 3.52 -18.51
N THR A 22 11.64 3.37 -18.31
CA THR A 22 10.77 2.53 -19.15
C THR A 22 10.75 3.03 -20.61
N ALA A 23 10.59 4.34 -20.83
CA ALA A 23 10.56 4.92 -22.17
C ALA A 23 11.88 4.75 -22.93
N LEU A 24 13.00 4.77 -22.21
CA LEU A 24 14.34 4.60 -22.78
C LEU A 24 14.80 3.13 -22.84
N GLY A 25 13.97 2.18 -22.36
CA GLY A 25 14.32 0.76 -22.29
C GLY A 25 15.33 0.41 -21.19
N ARG A 26 15.58 1.35 -20.27
CA ARG A 26 16.44 1.12 -19.11
C ARG A 26 15.62 0.64 -17.91
N GLY A 27 16.04 -0.42 -17.26
CA GLY A 27 15.34 -1.00 -16.12
C GLY A 27 13.92 -1.46 -16.43
N GLY A 28 13.61 -1.73 -17.61
CA GLY A 28 12.37 -1.93 -18.28
C GLY A 28 11.24 -2.70 -17.58
N PHE A 29 10.35 -3.22 -18.35
CA PHE A 29 9.28 -4.12 -17.92
C PHE A 29 9.91 -5.43 -17.47
N SER A 30 9.99 -5.66 -16.18
CA SER A 30 10.82 -6.69 -15.58
C SER A 30 10.78 -8.05 -16.30
N ALA A 31 9.58 -8.62 -16.48
CA ALA A 31 9.45 -9.93 -17.13
C ALA A 31 9.66 -9.87 -18.65
N ASP A 32 9.16 -8.81 -19.31
CA ASP A 32 9.13 -8.71 -20.77
C ASP A 32 10.49 -8.30 -21.37
N THR A 33 11.37 -7.73 -20.55
CA THR A 33 12.70 -7.25 -21.00
C THR A 33 13.86 -8.09 -20.48
N ALA A 34 13.59 -9.10 -19.67
CA ALA A 34 14.64 -10.02 -19.22
C ALA A 34 15.25 -10.76 -20.40
N PRO A 35 16.58 -10.99 -20.42
CA PRO A 35 17.23 -11.78 -21.43
C PRO A 35 16.62 -13.18 -21.57
N SER A 36 16.55 -13.70 -22.80
CA SER A 36 15.94 -15.02 -23.08
C SER A 36 16.64 -16.21 -22.41
N ASN A 37 17.88 -16.01 -21.99
CA ASN A 37 18.70 -17.01 -21.27
C ASN A 37 18.73 -16.81 -19.77
N CYS A 38 17.80 -16.00 -19.22
CA CYS A 38 17.66 -15.84 -17.77
C CYS A 38 17.34 -17.16 -17.08
N LEU A 39 18.04 -17.42 -15.97
CA LEU A 39 17.52 -18.33 -14.94
C LEU A 39 16.34 -17.67 -14.26
N VAL A 40 15.41 -18.47 -13.75
CA VAL A 40 14.27 -17.99 -12.96
C VAL A 40 14.44 -18.39 -11.50
N ALA A 41 14.24 -17.43 -10.60
CA ALA A 41 14.32 -17.63 -9.17
C ALA A 41 12.97 -17.30 -8.51
N VAL A 42 12.53 -18.16 -7.59
CA VAL A 42 11.32 -17.95 -6.76
C VAL A 42 11.68 -18.19 -5.30
N PRO A 43 11.05 -17.49 -4.34
CA PRO A 43 11.25 -17.76 -2.93
C PRO A 43 10.87 -19.21 -2.59
N ASP A 44 11.58 -19.83 -1.67
CA ASP A 44 11.32 -21.21 -1.24
C ASP A 44 10.79 -21.29 0.20
N SER A 45 10.51 -22.52 0.65
CA SER A 45 9.98 -22.79 1.99
C SER A 45 11.00 -22.62 3.11
N SER A 46 12.30 -22.55 2.80
CA SER A 46 13.39 -22.38 3.77
C SER A 46 13.73 -20.90 4.05
N GLY A 47 13.07 -19.95 3.36
CA GLY A 47 13.38 -18.53 3.41
C GLY A 47 14.48 -18.10 2.42
N GLY A 48 14.92 -19.01 1.54
CA GLY A 48 15.86 -18.76 0.45
C GLY A 48 15.17 -18.63 -0.90
N TRP A 49 15.94 -18.94 -1.96
CA TRP A 49 15.50 -18.87 -3.35
C TRP A 49 15.84 -20.14 -4.10
N SER A 50 14.84 -20.76 -4.72
CA SER A 50 15.01 -21.86 -5.65
C SER A 50 15.18 -21.34 -7.06
N VAL A 51 16.20 -21.82 -7.76
CA VAL A 51 16.59 -21.35 -9.09
C VAL A 51 16.48 -22.48 -10.09
N GLY A 52 15.83 -22.24 -11.23
CA GLY A 52 15.66 -23.18 -12.33
C GLY A 52 15.93 -22.51 -13.70
N GLU A 53 15.97 -23.33 -14.74
CA GLU A 53 16.10 -22.84 -16.14
C GLU A 53 14.83 -22.14 -16.59
N ASP A 54 13.68 -22.49 -15.99
CA ASP A 54 12.39 -21.82 -16.21
C ASP A 54 11.57 -21.72 -14.92
N LEU A 55 10.42 -21.05 -15.02
CA LEU A 55 9.51 -20.82 -13.89
C LEU A 55 8.93 -22.12 -13.31
N ASN A 56 8.68 -23.12 -14.15
CA ASN A 56 8.12 -24.40 -13.70
C ASN A 56 9.16 -25.18 -12.88
N GLU A 57 10.39 -25.22 -13.35
CA GLU A 57 11.48 -25.85 -12.61
C GLU A 57 11.73 -25.13 -11.28
N ALA A 58 11.87 -23.81 -11.28
CA ALA A 58 12.06 -23.04 -10.07
C ALA A 58 10.94 -23.28 -9.05
N ARG A 59 9.68 -23.30 -9.49
CA ARG A 59 8.52 -23.59 -8.64
C ARG A 59 8.53 -25.01 -8.09
N ASN A 60 8.88 -26.01 -8.89
CA ASN A 60 8.98 -27.39 -8.44
C ASN A 60 10.06 -27.54 -7.36
N LEU A 61 11.20 -26.89 -7.54
CA LEU A 61 12.30 -26.89 -6.57
C LEU A 61 11.96 -26.13 -5.28
N SER A 62 11.08 -25.13 -5.34
CA SER A 62 10.74 -24.30 -4.18
C SER A 62 9.96 -25.04 -3.08
N ASN A 63 9.35 -26.16 -3.41
CA ASN A 63 8.64 -27.06 -2.49
C ASN A 63 7.61 -26.34 -1.59
N LYS A 64 6.96 -25.30 -2.13
CA LYS A 64 5.97 -24.48 -1.40
C LYS A 64 4.56 -25.07 -1.50
N ILE A 65 3.85 -25.02 -0.38
CA ILE A 65 2.40 -25.20 -0.34
C ILE A 65 1.77 -23.81 -0.54
N GLN A 66 0.92 -23.66 -1.57
CA GLN A 66 0.26 -22.41 -1.91
C GLN A 66 -1.22 -22.43 -1.49
N GLY A 67 -1.84 -21.24 -1.47
CA GLY A 67 -3.28 -21.11 -1.36
C GLY A 67 -3.87 -21.38 0.02
N ARG A 68 -3.13 -21.13 1.10
CA ARG A 68 -3.68 -21.23 2.47
C ARG A 68 -4.77 -20.19 2.71
N ARG A 69 -5.80 -20.64 3.42
CA ARG A 69 -6.85 -19.80 3.99
C ARG A 69 -7.11 -20.23 5.42
N THR A 70 -7.27 -19.29 6.33
CA THR A 70 -7.67 -19.57 7.72
C THR A 70 -9.14 -19.23 7.98
N THR A 71 -9.69 -19.84 9.02
CA THR A 71 -10.96 -19.47 9.63
C THR A 71 -10.77 -18.68 10.92
N VAL A 72 -9.52 -18.46 11.34
CA VAL A 72 -9.20 -17.66 12.52
C VAL A 72 -9.52 -16.20 12.24
N LYS A 73 -10.19 -15.56 13.19
CA LYS A 73 -10.54 -14.13 13.09
C LYS A 73 -9.28 -13.28 13.28
N ALA A 74 -9.10 -12.30 12.40
CA ALA A 74 -8.05 -11.31 12.56
C ALA A 74 -8.33 -10.42 13.80
N VAL A 75 -7.29 -10.12 14.57
CA VAL A 75 -7.36 -9.29 15.77
C VAL A 75 -6.32 -8.18 15.65
N SER A 76 -6.67 -6.97 16.10
CA SER A 76 -5.70 -5.88 16.16
C SER A 76 -4.56 -6.22 17.11
N PRO A 77 -3.29 -6.11 16.68
CA PRO A 77 -2.16 -6.56 17.49
C PRO A 77 -1.70 -5.54 18.54
N ILE A 78 -2.27 -4.32 18.54
CA ILE A 78 -1.83 -3.22 19.40
C ILE A 78 -2.98 -2.77 20.30
N GLU A 79 -2.70 -2.63 21.60
CA GLU A 79 -3.66 -2.13 22.57
C GLU A 79 -3.72 -0.59 22.57
N LEU A 80 -4.91 -0.05 22.81
CA LEU A 80 -5.15 1.39 22.92
C LEU A 80 -4.22 2.03 23.97
N PRO A 81 -3.75 3.26 23.74
CA PRO A 81 -3.06 4.01 24.78
C PRO A 81 -4.02 4.31 25.96
N PRO A 82 -3.50 4.29 27.21
CA PRO A 82 -4.31 4.63 28.36
C PRO A 82 -4.74 6.10 28.30
N GLY A 83 -5.93 6.42 28.81
CA GLY A 83 -6.46 7.78 28.85
C GLY A 83 -7.92 7.85 28.46
N GLU A 84 -8.49 9.05 28.56
CA GLU A 84 -9.82 9.37 28.06
C GLU A 84 -9.69 10.14 26.75
N TRP A 85 -10.33 9.66 25.69
CA TRP A 85 -10.20 10.18 24.34
C TRP A 85 -11.55 10.49 23.72
N ASP A 86 -11.64 11.56 22.94
CA ASP A 86 -12.85 11.89 22.15
C ASP A 86 -13.04 10.94 20.96
N ALA A 87 -11.93 10.40 20.41
CA ALA A 87 -11.96 9.32 19.43
C ALA A 87 -10.83 8.32 19.69
N VAL A 88 -11.13 7.04 19.45
CA VAL A 88 -10.15 5.94 19.51
C VAL A 88 -10.26 5.07 18.27
N LEU A 89 -9.13 4.55 17.82
CA LEU A 89 -9.07 3.67 16.65
C LEU A 89 -7.98 2.61 16.82
N LYS A 90 -8.33 1.34 16.56
CA LYS A 90 -7.41 0.23 16.37
C LYS A 90 -7.54 -0.26 14.94
N THR A 91 -6.43 -0.41 14.23
CA THR A 91 -6.40 -1.04 12.92
C THR A 91 -5.71 -2.39 12.96
N ASN A 92 -6.04 -3.25 12.00
CA ASN A 92 -5.43 -4.55 11.84
C ASN A 92 -4.34 -4.53 10.77
N TRP A 93 -3.65 -5.64 10.60
CA TRP A 93 -2.76 -5.89 9.46
C TRP A 93 -3.55 -5.79 8.15
N VAL A 94 -2.99 -5.10 7.16
CA VAL A 94 -3.59 -4.93 5.83
C VAL A 94 -2.54 -5.15 4.75
N GLU A 95 -2.90 -5.97 3.78
CA GLU A 95 -2.11 -6.18 2.56
C GLU A 95 -2.42 -5.07 1.53
N PRO A 96 -1.43 -4.50 0.84
CA PRO A 96 -1.68 -3.52 -0.21
C PRO A 96 -2.60 -3.99 -1.35
N GLY A 97 -2.80 -5.30 -1.51
CA GLY A 97 -3.83 -5.88 -2.36
C GLY A 97 -3.62 -5.74 -3.88
N TYR A 98 -2.39 -5.48 -4.34
CA TYR A 98 -2.06 -5.37 -5.76
C TYR A 98 -2.03 -6.73 -6.48
N LEU A 99 -2.23 -6.74 -7.78
CA LEU A 99 -2.28 -7.96 -8.61
C LEU A 99 -1.08 -8.12 -9.55
N GLU A 100 -0.38 -7.05 -9.87
CA GLU A 100 0.76 -7.07 -10.75
C GLU A 100 1.95 -7.86 -10.16
N THR A 101 2.70 -8.55 -11.03
CA THR A 101 3.85 -9.34 -10.62
C THR A 101 4.91 -8.48 -9.94
N ASP A 102 5.42 -8.93 -8.82
CA ASP A 102 6.58 -8.36 -8.15
C ASP A 102 7.82 -9.12 -8.63
N SER A 103 8.63 -8.49 -9.48
CA SER A 103 9.77 -9.12 -10.11
C SER A 103 10.85 -8.12 -10.53
N ALA A 104 12.08 -8.61 -10.60
CA ALA A 104 13.21 -7.89 -11.15
C ALA A 104 14.20 -8.88 -11.79
N TRP A 105 14.96 -8.46 -12.78
CA TRP A 105 16.04 -9.24 -13.33
C TRP A 105 17.37 -8.48 -13.25
N CYS A 106 18.48 -9.22 -13.24
CA CYS A 106 19.83 -8.68 -13.19
C CYS A 106 20.79 -9.54 -13.99
N GLU A 107 21.76 -8.90 -14.65
CA GLU A 107 22.93 -9.57 -15.21
C GLU A 107 24.04 -9.70 -14.18
N PRO A 108 25.00 -10.64 -14.34
CA PRO A 108 26.17 -10.69 -13.47
C PRO A 108 26.91 -9.35 -13.42
N ASP A 109 27.24 -8.89 -12.23
CA ASP A 109 27.90 -7.61 -11.94
C ASP A 109 27.11 -6.36 -12.41
N GLY A 110 25.83 -6.54 -12.80
CA GLY A 110 24.95 -5.49 -13.28
C GLY A 110 24.08 -4.85 -12.19
N GLU A 111 23.28 -3.86 -12.62
CA GLU A 111 22.22 -3.27 -11.81
C GLU A 111 20.88 -3.97 -12.10
N PRO A 112 20.08 -4.29 -11.05
CA PRO A 112 18.80 -4.93 -11.26
C PRO A 112 17.79 -4.02 -11.92
N SER A 113 16.87 -4.60 -12.68
CA SER A 113 15.72 -3.88 -13.22
C SER A 113 14.80 -3.39 -12.09
N THR A 114 14.01 -2.36 -12.37
CA THR A 114 13.07 -1.84 -11.39
C THR A 114 11.83 -2.73 -11.25
N PRO A 115 11.40 -3.09 -10.02
CA PRO A 115 10.16 -3.82 -9.79
C PRO A 115 8.92 -2.96 -10.04
N LEU A 116 9.10 -1.64 -10.19
CA LEU A 116 8.02 -0.66 -10.36
C LEU A 116 7.55 -0.54 -11.82
N ALA A 117 8.17 -1.23 -12.76
CA ALA A 117 7.89 -1.06 -14.20
C ALA A 117 6.44 -1.39 -14.59
N ASN A 118 5.80 -2.32 -13.89
CA ASN A 118 4.42 -2.74 -14.12
C ASN A 118 3.43 -2.25 -13.02
N GLY A 119 3.86 -1.29 -12.21
CA GLY A 119 3.06 -0.70 -11.13
C GLY A 119 3.80 -0.63 -9.80
N GLY A 120 3.40 0.29 -8.93
CA GLY A 120 4.07 0.57 -7.66
C GLY A 120 3.47 -0.15 -6.45
N ALA A 121 2.40 -0.92 -6.63
CA ALA A 121 1.71 -1.63 -5.55
C ALA A 121 1.38 -0.71 -4.36
N PHE A 122 0.91 0.49 -4.66
CA PHE A 122 0.58 1.51 -3.65
C PHE A 122 1.73 1.83 -2.68
N GLY A 123 2.99 1.74 -3.16
CA GLY A 123 4.20 1.95 -2.37
C GLY A 123 4.92 0.67 -1.95
N SER A 124 4.24 -0.47 -1.85
CA SER A 124 4.82 -1.73 -1.34
C SER A 124 6.07 -2.18 -2.11
N LYS A 125 6.10 -2.03 -3.43
CA LYS A 125 7.24 -2.45 -4.27
C LYS A 125 8.48 -1.57 -4.13
N LEU A 126 8.42 -0.46 -3.42
CA LEU A 126 9.62 0.33 -3.10
C LEU A 126 10.60 -0.45 -2.21
N GLU A 127 10.08 -1.42 -1.45
CA GLU A 127 10.84 -2.32 -0.59
C GLU A 127 10.79 -3.78 -1.07
N SER A 128 10.69 -3.98 -2.39
CA SER A 128 10.67 -5.32 -2.99
C SER A 128 11.97 -6.08 -2.77
N LEU A 129 11.86 -7.36 -2.47
CA LEU A 129 12.99 -8.28 -2.34
C LEU A 129 13.56 -8.74 -3.69
N ALA A 130 12.81 -8.57 -4.79
CA ALA A 130 13.19 -9.10 -6.09
C ALA A 130 14.49 -8.50 -6.67
N PRO A 131 14.77 -7.19 -6.57
CA PRO A 131 16.00 -6.61 -7.11
C PRO A 131 17.27 -7.18 -6.49
N GLU A 132 17.32 -7.25 -5.17
CA GLU A 132 18.51 -7.74 -4.46
C GLU A 132 18.70 -9.24 -4.66
N ALA A 133 17.61 -10.02 -4.68
CA ALA A 133 17.66 -11.43 -5.02
C ALA A 133 18.18 -11.66 -6.44
N ALA A 134 17.68 -10.91 -7.43
CA ALA A 134 18.13 -11.00 -8.80
C ALA A 134 19.63 -10.70 -8.92
N ARG A 135 20.12 -9.63 -8.28
CA ARG A 135 21.55 -9.26 -8.26
C ARG A 135 22.42 -10.36 -7.63
N SER A 136 22.07 -10.75 -6.42
CA SER A 136 22.84 -11.75 -5.65
C SER A 136 22.92 -13.09 -6.38
N LEU A 137 21.81 -13.56 -6.94
CA LEU A 137 21.75 -14.83 -7.67
C LEU A 137 22.43 -14.75 -9.04
N ALA A 138 22.31 -13.62 -9.77
CA ALA A 138 23.02 -13.44 -11.03
C ALA A 138 24.54 -13.54 -10.82
N ASN A 139 25.06 -12.89 -9.77
CA ASN A 139 26.47 -12.96 -9.43
C ASN A 139 26.91 -14.38 -9.03
N LYS A 140 26.07 -15.08 -8.25
CA LYS A 140 26.34 -16.46 -7.81
C LYS A 140 26.38 -17.45 -8.97
N TYR A 141 25.43 -17.37 -9.90
CA TYR A 141 25.29 -18.31 -11.01
C TYR A 141 26.03 -17.87 -12.28
N ARG A 142 26.59 -16.64 -12.30
CA ARG A 142 27.28 -16.03 -13.45
C ARG A 142 26.43 -16.04 -14.73
N ARG A 143 25.11 -15.91 -14.56
CA ARG A 143 24.09 -15.83 -15.62
C ARG A 143 23.04 -14.78 -15.24
N PRO A 144 22.33 -14.20 -16.21
CA PRO A 144 21.17 -13.37 -15.90
C PRO A 144 20.13 -14.15 -15.08
N VAL A 145 19.56 -13.51 -14.05
CA VAL A 145 18.51 -14.11 -13.19
C VAL A 145 17.32 -13.20 -13.12
N LEU A 146 16.14 -13.74 -13.33
CA LEU A 146 14.84 -13.11 -13.12
C LEU A 146 14.24 -13.65 -11.79
N ALA A 147 14.22 -12.82 -10.75
CA ALA A 147 13.56 -13.11 -9.49
C ALA A 147 12.09 -12.73 -9.57
N ILE A 148 11.18 -13.63 -9.21
CA ILE A 148 9.72 -13.45 -9.28
C ILE A 148 9.10 -13.89 -7.95
N LEU A 149 8.28 -13.01 -7.37
CA LEU A 149 7.42 -13.34 -6.24
C LEU A 149 6.02 -13.69 -6.77
N SER A 150 5.49 -14.83 -6.38
CA SER A 150 4.06 -15.12 -6.56
C SER A 150 3.22 -14.17 -5.70
N ARG A 151 1.91 -14.12 -5.93
CA ARG A 151 1.03 -13.29 -5.08
C ARG A 151 1.09 -13.72 -3.61
N GLU A 152 1.15 -15.03 -3.35
CA GLU A 152 1.31 -15.58 -2.02
C GLU A 152 2.68 -15.21 -1.39
N ASP A 153 3.74 -15.19 -2.17
CA ASP A 153 5.06 -14.74 -1.71
C ASP A 153 5.05 -13.26 -1.32
N SER A 154 4.41 -12.41 -2.13
CA SER A 154 4.27 -11.00 -1.82
C SER A 154 3.45 -10.77 -0.54
N VAL A 155 2.41 -11.59 -0.30
CA VAL A 155 1.65 -11.53 0.97
C VAL A 155 2.50 -11.99 2.15
N ARG A 156 3.26 -13.04 1.99
CA ARG A 156 4.08 -13.62 3.07
C ARG A 156 5.31 -12.77 3.38
N LEU A 157 6.00 -12.27 2.36
CA LEU A 157 7.33 -11.66 2.47
C LEU A 157 7.34 -10.15 2.28
N GLY A 158 6.37 -9.60 1.53
CA GLY A 158 6.28 -8.17 1.27
C GLY A 158 5.79 -7.36 2.47
N PRO A 159 6.07 -6.05 2.50
CA PRO A 159 5.67 -5.21 3.62
C PRO A 159 4.15 -5.02 3.67
N LYS A 160 3.65 -4.82 4.89
CA LYS A 160 2.25 -4.54 5.19
C LYS A 160 2.08 -3.09 5.66
N ARG A 161 0.85 -2.59 5.56
CA ARG A 161 0.47 -1.36 6.22
C ARG A 161 0.63 -1.55 7.73
N PRO A 162 1.38 -0.65 8.43
CA PRO A 162 1.58 -0.78 9.87
C PRO A 162 0.26 -0.68 10.61
N PRO A 163 -0.12 -1.66 11.47
CA PRO A 163 -1.26 -1.50 12.36
C PRO A 163 -0.98 -0.42 13.40
N ILE A 164 -2.05 0.28 13.81
CA ILE A 164 -2.00 1.29 14.85
C ILE A 164 -3.08 1.06 15.93
N ALA A 165 -2.86 1.65 17.10
CA ALA A 165 -3.89 1.90 18.11
C ALA A 165 -3.70 3.30 18.66
N GLY A 166 -4.69 4.18 18.50
CA GLY A 166 -4.56 5.58 18.89
C GLY A 166 -5.79 6.14 19.58
N GLY A 167 -5.58 7.18 20.37
CA GLY A 167 -6.60 7.99 20.99
C GLY A 167 -6.29 9.48 20.83
N VAL A 168 -7.28 10.28 20.47
CA VAL A 168 -7.12 11.72 20.21
C VAL A 168 -8.29 12.51 20.79
N ASN A 169 -7.98 13.69 21.32
CA ASN A 169 -8.95 14.64 21.84
C ASN A 169 -9.29 15.73 20.80
N LYS A 170 -10.43 16.41 20.97
CA LYS A 170 -10.88 17.51 20.10
C LYS A 170 -9.91 18.67 20.01
N ASN A 171 -9.01 18.83 20.97
CA ASN A 171 -7.95 19.84 20.94
C ASN A 171 -6.74 19.44 20.07
N GLY A 172 -6.79 18.27 19.39
CA GLY A 172 -5.74 17.77 18.52
C GLY A 172 -4.63 17.00 19.22
N LYS A 173 -4.64 16.90 20.55
CA LYS A 173 -3.64 16.13 21.31
C LYS A 173 -4.06 14.67 21.43
N GLY A 174 -3.09 13.80 21.44
CA GLY A 174 -3.35 12.37 21.53
C GLY A 174 -2.10 11.53 21.56
N ILE A 175 -2.28 10.21 21.53
CA ILE A 175 -1.20 9.22 21.47
C ILE A 175 -1.55 8.22 20.36
N ILE A 176 -0.60 7.94 19.47
CA ILE A 176 -0.69 6.84 18.51
C ILE A 176 0.42 5.85 18.82
N ARG A 177 0.03 4.62 19.14
CA ARG A 177 0.88 3.44 19.15
C ARG A 177 0.89 2.82 17.76
N VAL A 178 2.06 2.58 17.20
CA VAL A 178 2.20 2.04 15.84
C VAL A 178 3.29 0.98 15.80
N ALA A 179 3.09 -0.07 15.03
CA ALA A 179 4.13 -1.06 14.77
C ALA A 179 5.41 -0.36 14.29
N ARG A 180 6.54 -0.66 14.94
CA ARG A 180 7.84 -0.05 14.61
C ARG A 180 8.11 -0.14 13.11
N THR A 181 8.24 1.03 12.47
CA THR A 181 8.34 1.13 11.02
C THR A 181 9.22 2.32 10.65
N PRO A 182 10.28 2.14 9.86
CA PRO A 182 11.13 3.25 9.44
C PRO A 182 10.33 4.39 8.81
N GLY A 183 10.54 5.63 9.30
CA GLY A 183 9.89 6.84 8.77
C GLY A 183 8.45 7.10 9.24
N ILE A 184 7.82 6.19 9.99
CA ILE A 184 6.40 6.32 10.37
C ILE A 184 6.15 7.51 11.31
N VAL A 185 7.05 7.76 12.25
CA VAL A 185 6.99 8.91 13.17
C VAL A 185 7.00 10.23 12.39
N SER A 186 7.90 10.35 11.41
CA SER A 186 7.96 11.52 10.54
C SER A 186 6.70 11.71 9.71
N ALA A 187 6.14 10.61 9.19
CA ALA A 187 4.88 10.64 8.42
C ALA A 187 3.72 11.16 9.28
N ILE A 188 3.55 10.66 10.49
CA ILE A 188 2.51 11.12 11.43
C ILE A 188 2.71 12.59 11.79
N ASN A 189 3.91 12.97 12.21
CA ASN A 189 4.22 14.32 12.66
C ASN A 189 4.12 15.38 11.56
N SER A 190 4.23 14.97 10.28
CA SER A 190 4.07 15.89 9.14
C SER A 190 2.68 16.53 9.05
N VAL A 191 1.65 15.88 9.61
CA VAL A 191 0.25 16.34 9.57
C VAL A 191 -0.36 16.54 10.97
N ALA A 192 0.22 15.95 12.00
CA ALA A 192 -0.30 15.94 13.36
C ALA A 192 0.83 16.06 14.42
N PRO A 193 1.55 17.21 14.48
CA PRO A 193 2.71 17.37 15.36
C PRO A 193 2.37 17.36 16.86
N GLU A 194 1.10 17.54 17.23
CA GLU A 194 0.62 17.50 18.63
C GLU A 194 0.26 16.10 19.11
N ILE A 195 0.35 15.09 18.24
CA ILE A 195 0.15 13.69 18.58
C ILE A 195 1.48 13.05 18.97
N GLU A 196 1.53 12.47 20.16
CA GLU A 196 2.65 11.66 20.60
C GLU A 196 2.66 10.31 19.86
N VAL A 197 3.82 9.88 19.37
CA VAL A 197 3.95 8.60 18.64
C VAL A 197 4.80 7.63 19.44
N GLU A 198 4.20 6.51 19.83
CA GLU A 198 4.86 5.39 20.49
C GLU A 198 5.07 4.24 19.47
N GLU A 199 6.31 3.98 19.09
CA GLU A 199 6.62 2.79 18.29
C GLU A 199 6.66 1.54 19.16
N VAL A 200 5.91 0.50 18.78
CA VAL A 200 5.82 -0.77 19.51
C VAL A 200 6.38 -1.93 18.68
N ASP A 201 7.11 -2.82 19.34
CA ASP A 201 7.60 -4.05 18.74
C ASP A 201 6.53 -5.12 18.85
N ILE A 202 6.05 -5.60 17.70
CA ILE A 202 5.03 -6.65 17.60
C ILE A 202 5.52 -7.76 16.68
N SER A 203 5.11 -9.01 16.96
CA SER A 203 5.34 -10.12 16.03
C SER A 203 4.46 -9.94 14.79
N GLY A 204 5.06 -10.05 13.61
CA GLY A 204 4.31 -9.91 12.36
C GLY A 204 5.20 -9.75 11.13
N PRO A 205 4.58 -9.63 9.95
CA PRO A 205 5.30 -9.35 8.71
C PRO A 205 5.96 -7.97 8.74
N ALA A 206 6.93 -7.75 7.87
CA ALA A 206 7.55 -6.45 7.68
C ALA A 206 6.48 -5.37 7.41
N THR A 207 6.73 -4.15 7.86
CA THR A 207 5.87 -2.98 7.62
C THR A 207 6.61 -1.89 6.87
N SER A 208 5.89 -1.04 6.15
CA SER A 208 6.47 0.11 5.44
C SER A 208 5.61 1.35 5.54
N SER A 209 6.25 2.48 5.82
CA SER A 209 5.63 3.81 5.78
C SER A 209 5.41 4.33 4.36
N THR A 210 5.97 3.67 3.33
CA THR A 210 5.77 4.05 1.93
C THR A 210 4.43 3.58 1.35
N ILE A 211 3.75 2.64 2.04
CA ILE A 211 2.44 2.16 1.64
C ILE A 211 1.42 3.28 1.81
N ARG A 212 0.75 3.61 0.71
CA ARG A 212 -0.32 4.62 0.56
C ARG A 212 -0.70 5.34 1.85
N ALA A 213 -0.18 6.52 2.08
CA ALA A 213 -0.55 7.39 3.20
C ALA A 213 -0.35 6.79 4.62
N ALA A 214 0.44 5.70 4.78
CA ALA A 214 0.61 5.06 6.08
C ALA A 214 1.15 6.03 7.15
N GLY A 215 0.56 5.98 8.31
CA GLY A 215 0.84 6.84 9.45
C GLY A 215 0.11 8.18 9.39
N TRP A 216 0.32 8.99 8.37
CA TRP A 216 -0.31 10.30 8.30
C TRP A 216 -1.83 10.23 8.03
N ALA A 217 -2.30 9.20 7.30
CA ALA A 217 -3.73 9.00 7.11
C ALA A 217 -4.42 8.67 8.42
N GLU A 218 -3.88 7.74 9.21
CA GLU A 218 -4.44 7.33 10.50
C GLU A 218 -4.52 8.52 11.47
N ALA A 219 -3.48 9.37 11.50
CA ALA A 219 -3.47 10.56 12.32
C ALA A 219 -4.59 11.54 11.94
N GLN A 220 -4.75 11.84 10.65
CA GLN A 220 -5.83 12.72 10.19
C GLN A 220 -7.22 12.10 10.38
N ILE A 221 -7.37 10.80 10.18
CA ILE A 221 -8.63 10.09 10.43
C ILE A 221 -9.04 10.20 11.90
N LEU A 222 -8.11 9.97 12.84
CA LEU A 222 -8.35 10.14 14.27
C LEU A 222 -8.79 11.56 14.63
N LEU A 223 -8.11 12.58 14.09
CA LEU A 223 -8.50 13.99 14.28
C LEU A 223 -9.90 14.27 13.73
N CYS A 224 -10.27 13.75 12.56
CA CYS A 224 -11.62 13.86 12.03
C CYS A 224 -12.65 13.17 12.92
N GLY A 225 -12.33 11.98 13.44
CA GLY A 225 -13.18 11.24 14.38
C GLY A 225 -13.43 12.00 15.67
N ALA A 226 -12.40 12.60 16.26
CA ALA A 226 -12.53 13.43 17.46
C ALA A 226 -13.42 14.67 17.24
N LEU A 227 -13.36 15.27 16.04
CA LEU A 227 -14.19 16.40 15.65
C LEU A 227 -15.61 15.99 15.20
N GLY A 228 -15.84 14.71 14.91
CA GLY A 228 -17.10 14.18 14.38
C GLY A 228 -17.45 14.69 12.97
N LYS A 229 -16.45 15.17 12.21
CA LYS A 229 -16.63 15.68 10.84
C LYS A 229 -15.36 15.56 10.03
N VAL A 230 -15.51 15.39 8.72
CA VAL A 230 -14.41 15.47 7.76
C VAL A 230 -14.35 16.88 7.20
N GLY A 231 -13.19 17.52 7.36
CA GLY A 231 -12.85 18.75 6.63
C GLY A 231 -12.08 18.43 5.35
N THR A 232 -11.38 19.42 4.83
CA THR A 232 -10.40 19.19 3.77
C THR A 232 -9.16 18.50 4.35
N ILE A 233 -8.83 17.34 3.81
CA ILE A 233 -7.61 16.60 4.12
C ILE A 233 -6.48 17.13 3.26
N TYR A 234 -5.36 17.50 3.85
CA TYR A 234 -4.15 17.93 3.17
C TYR A 234 -3.09 16.84 3.29
N SER A 235 -2.59 16.39 2.16
CA SER A 235 -1.49 15.42 2.15
C SER A 235 -0.13 16.12 2.21
N PRO A 236 0.93 15.45 2.67
CA PRO A 236 2.28 16.01 2.73
C PRO A 236 2.84 16.44 1.37
N ASP A 237 2.34 15.89 0.26
CA ASP A 237 2.76 16.23 -1.10
C ASP A 237 2.08 17.50 -1.66
N GLY A 238 1.15 18.11 -0.89
CA GLY A 238 0.45 19.34 -1.25
C GLY A 238 -0.88 19.13 -1.98
N SER A 239 -1.30 17.89 -2.21
CA SER A 239 -2.66 17.62 -2.69
C SER A 239 -3.68 17.74 -1.54
N SER A 240 -4.95 17.93 -1.88
CA SER A 240 -6.01 17.93 -0.88
C SER A 240 -7.28 17.29 -1.41
N ALA A 241 -8.09 16.75 -0.49
CA ALA A 241 -9.38 16.17 -0.82
C ALA A 241 -10.39 16.33 0.32
N SER A 242 -11.67 16.35 -0.03
CA SER A 242 -12.77 16.15 0.91
C SER A 242 -13.67 15.04 0.42
N ALA A 243 -14.39 14.39 1.34
CA ALA A 243 -15.32 13.33 1.01
C ALA A 243 -16.58 13.40 1.85
N GLN A 244 -17.70 13.02 1.26
CA GLN A 244 -18.98 12.77 1.92
C GLN A 244 -19.42 11.36 1.56
N VAL A 245 -19.88 10.60 2.55
CA VAL A 245 -20.26 9.19 2.41
C VAL A 245 -21.65 8.99 2.96
N ASP A 246 -22.48 8.30 2.19
CA ASP A 246 -23.76 7.76 2.63
C ASP A 246 -23.91 6.29 2.17
N GLU A 247 -25.10 5.71 2.32
CA GLU A 247 -25.37 4.31 1.96
C GLU A 247 -25.17 4.03 0.47
N LYS A 248 -25.40 5.02 -0.40
CA LYS A 248 -25.47 4.87 -1.85
C LYS A 248 -24.30 5.50 -2.59
N GLN A 249 -23.69 6.53 -1.99
CA GLN A 249 -22.74 7.38 -2.70
C GLN A 249 -21.54 7.76 -1.83
N ILE A 250 -20.41 7.88 -2.52
CA ILE A 250 -19.18 8.51 -2.03
C ILE A 250 -18.88 9.69 -2.95
N ASN A 251 -19.10 10.91 -2.45
CA ASN A 251 -18.84 12.14 -3.19
C ASN A 251 -17.49 12.73 -2.77
N ILE A 252 -16.62 12.94 -3.73
CA ILE A 252 -15.22 13.34 -3.53
C ILE A 252 -14.96 14.63 -4.28
N SER A 253 -14.34 15.60 -3.61
CA SER A 253 -13.69 16.74 -4.26
C SER A 253 -12.19 16.63 -4.04
N VAL A 254 -11.39 16.76 -5.12
CA VAL A 254 -9.92 16.62 -5.09
C VAL A 254 -9.24 17.78 -5.80
N ARG A 255 -8.19 18.31 -5.16
CA ARG A 255 -7.31 19.34 -5.71
C ARG A 255 -5.88 18.83 -5.75
N CYS A 256 -5.29 18.76 -6.93
CA CYS A 256 -3.99 18.11 -7.15
C CYS A 256 -3.18 18.71 -8.32
N GLY A 257 -3.28 20.02 -8.50
CA GLY A 257 -2.67 20.70 -9.64
C GLY A 257 -3.42 20.45 -10.96
N LEU A 258 -2.83 20.85 -12.07
CA LEU A 258 -3.40 20.61 -13.39
C LEU A 258 -3.21 19.14 -13.80
N PRO A 259 -4.27 18.35 -13.89
CA PRO A 259 -4.12 16.91 -14.18
C PRO A 259 -3.61 16.69 -15.60
N LEU A 260 -2.68 15.74 -15.76
CA LEU A 260 -2.17 15.33 -17.08
C LEU A 260 -3.23 14.64 -17.92
N ASN A 261 -4.12 13.91 -17.26
CA ASN A 261 -5.25 13.23 -17.85
C ASN A 261 -6.32 13.03 -16.78
N GLU A 262 -7.43 13.72 -16.91
CA GLU A 262 -8.53 13.65 -15.94
C GLU A 262 -9.16 12.27 -15.83
N THR A 263 -9.26 11.53 -16.92
CA THR A 263 -9.82 10.16 -16.89
C THR A 263 -8.96 9.23 -16.04
N VAL A 264 -7.63 9.33 -16.19
CA VAL A 264 -6.69 8.55 -15.39
C VAL A 264 -6.73 8.98 -13.93
N LEU A 265 -6.79 10.29 -13.65
CA LEU A 265 -6.91 10.79 -12.27
C LEU A 265 -8.21 10.31 -11.61
N ARG A 266 -9.35 10.37 -12.31
CA ARG A 266 -10.63 9.83 -11.81
C ARG A 266 -10.52 8.36 -11.47
N SER A 267 -9.88 7.56 -12.31
CA SER A 267 -9.63 6.13 -12.05
C SER A 267 -8.81 5.92 -10.77
N TYR A 268 -7.77 6.74 -10.54
CA TYR A 268 -6.98 6.67 -9.31
C TYR A 268 -7.79 7.07 -8.08
N CYS A 269 -8.64 8.09 -8.19
CA CYS A 269 -9.52 8.52 -7.10
C CYS A 269 -10.57 7.45 -6.76
N ILE A 270 -11.19 6.82 -7.78
CA ILE A 270 -12.13 5.72 -7.58
C ILE A 270 -11.44 4.52 -6.91
N GLY A 271 -10.24 4.15 -7.36
CA GLY A 271 -9.45 3.10 -6.72
C GLY A 271 -9.06 3.42 -5.28
N ALA A 272 -8.72 4.68 -4.98
CA ALA A 272 -8.43 5.15 -3.64
C ALA A 272 -9.67 5.09 -2.73
N ALA A 273 -10.83 5.50 -3.23
CA ALA A 273 -12.10 5.40 -2.52
C ALA A 273 -12.48 3.94 -2.21
N HIS A 274 -12.30 3.05 -3.19
CA HIS A 274 -12.52 1.62 -3.01
C HIS A 274 -11.64 1.03 -1.91
N MET A 275 -10.33 1.32 -1.94
CA MET A 275 -9.41 0.85 -0.90
C MET A 275 -9.77 1.40 0.48
N ALA A 276 -10.12 2.69 0.58
CA ALA A 276 -10.50 3.33 1.83
C ALA A 276 -11.76 2.72 2.43
N TRP A 277 -12.81 2.56 1.63
CA TRP A 277 -14.05 1.90 2.06
C TRP A 277 -13.79 0.47 2.51
N SER A 278 -13.04 -0.30 1.73
CA SER A 278 -12.67 -1.67 2.00
C SER A 278 -11.88 -1.81 3.31
N TRP A 279 -10.89 -0.95 3.53
CA TRP A 279 -10.07 -0.91 4.74
C TRP A 279 -10.91 -0.67 6.00
N VAL A 280 -11.81 0.30 5.97
CA VAL A 280 -12.69 0.60 7.12
C VAL A 280 -13.69 -0.52 7.39
N THR A 281 -14.23 -1.14 6.34
CA THR A 281 -15.42 -2.00 6.50
C THR A 281 -15.14 -3.49 6.56
N SER A 282 -14.11 -4.01 5.87
CA SER A 282 -13.97 -5.45 5.69
C SER A 282 -12.56 -6.00 5.56
N GLU A 283 -11.56 -5.16 5.26
CA GLU A 283 -10.24 -5.62 4.86
C GLU A 283 -9.29 -5.83 6.04
N SER A 284 -8.75 -7.03 6.17
CA SER A 284 -7.74 -7.38 7.17
C SER A 284 -7.01 -8.66 6.82
N LEU A 285 -5.80 -8.83 7.36
CA LEU A 285 -5.06 -10.09 7.35
C LEU A 285 -5.05 -10.72 8.74
N THR A 286 -5.09 -12.05 8.77
CA THR A 286 -4.82 -12.80 9.98
C THR A 286 -3.33 -13.10 10.07
N VAL A 287 -2.74 -12.65 11.17
CA VAL A 287 -1.37 -12.95 11.55
C VAL A 287 -1.43 -13.70 12.88
N ASP A 288 -0.72 -14.81 12.99
CA ASP A 288 -0.70 -15.59 14.21
C ASP A 288 0.28 -15.03 15.26
N GLU A 289 0.32 -15.66 16.42
CA GLU A 289 1.18 -15.27 17.55
C GLU A 289 2.68 -15.37 17.26
N ASN A 290 3.07 -16.14 16.24
CA ASN A 290 4.46 -16.25 15.78
C ASN A 290 4.79 -15.16 14.72
N GLY A 291 3.82 -14.38 14.30
CA GLY A 291 3.98 -13.35 13.26
C GLY A 291 3.80 -13.87 11.84
N GLU A 292 3.30 -15.09 11.66
CA GLU A 292 3.10 -15.68 10.33
C GLU A 292 1.73 -15.30 9.74
N VAL A 293 1.73 -14.87 8.50
CA VAL A 293 0.49 -14.55 7.76
C VAL A 293 -0.25 -15.83 7.41
N GLN A 294 -1.50 -15.94 7.82
CA GLN A 294 -2.33 -17.12 7.63
C GLN A 294 -3.19 -17.09 6.36
N ASP A 295 -3.56 -15.90 5.88
CA ASP A 295 -4.34 -15.71 4.66
C ASP A 295 -3.43 -15.35 3.49
N LEU A 296 -3.20 -16.27 2.55
CA LEU A 296 -2.27 -16.06 1.44
C LEU A 296 -2.96 -15.78 0.09
N THR A 297 -4.28 -15.68 0.08
CA THR A 297 -5.03 -15.43 -1.16
C THR A 297 -5.81 -14.13 -1.11
N VAL A 298 -5.86 -13.40 -2.22
CA VAL A 298 -6.59 -12.12 -2.35
C VAL A 298 -8.07 -12.25 -1.90
N ARG A 299 -8.68 -13.42 -2.10
CA ARG A 299 -10.07 -13.68 -1.70
C ARG A 299 -10.29 -13.66 -0.18
N SER A 300 -9.24 -13.90 0.60
CA SER A 300 -9.33 -13.93 2.07
C SER A 300 -9.05 -12.57 2.72
N PHE A 301 -8.56 -11.58 1.99
CA PHE A 301 -8.27 -10.25 2.56
C PHE A 301 -9.52 -9.45 2.94
N GLY A 302 -10.68 -9.82 2.43
CA GLY A 302 -11.92 -9.09 2.67
C GLY A 302 -12.09 -7.85 1.80
N ILE A 303 -11.37 -7.75 0.69
CA ILE A 303 -11.55 -6.67 -0.29
C ILE A 303 -13.00 -6.67 -0.78
N VAL A 304 -13.66 -5.52 -0.68
CA VAL A 304 -15.05 -5.33 -1.13
C VAL A 304 -15.13 -5.51 -2.64
N ARG A 305 -16.17 -6.18 -3.13
CA ARG A 305 -16.39 -6.32 -4.57
C ARG A 305 -16.89 -4.99 -5.15
N ALA A 306 -16.51 -4.69 -6.38
CA ALA A 306 -16.93 -3.45 -7.05
C ALA A 306 -18.47 -3.25 -7.07
N GLY A 307 -19.24 -4.32 -7.18
CA GLY A 307 -20.71 -4.26 -7.16
C GLY A 307 -21.33 -4.07 -5.77
N GLU A 308 -20.52 -4.13 -4.70
CA GLU A 308 -20.96 -3.92 -3.31
C GLU A 308 -20.53 -2.54 -2.80
N MET A 309 -19.85 -1.76 -3.65
CA MET A 309 -19.43 -0.39 -3.35
C MET A 309 -20.57 0.60 -3.54
N PRO A 310 -20.67 1.64 -2.70
CA PRO A 310 -21.43 2.83 -3.07
C PRO A 310 -20.93 3.44 -4.38
N GLU A 311 -21.79 4.14 -5.11
CA GLU A 311 -21.38 4.87 -6.31
C GLU A 311 -20.38 5.95 -5.96
N VAL A 312 -19.27 6.02 -6.72
CA VAL A 312 -18.19 6.97 -6.47
C VAL A 312 -18.24 8.13 -7.47
N ASN A 313 -18.50 9.32 -6.96
CA ASN A 313 -18.52 10.56 -7.72
C ASN A 313 -17.28 11.38 -7.40
N VAL A 314 -16.51 11.76 -8.44
CA VAL A 314 -15.27 12.52 -8.28
C VAL A 314 -15.39 13.88 -8.97
N GLU A 315 -15.25 14.94 -8.21
CA GLU A 315 -15.06 16.30 -8.70
C GLU A 315 -13.57 16.64 -8.62
N ILE A 316 -13.00 17.07 -9.76
CA ILE A 316 -11.63 17.56 -9.83
C ILE A 316 -11.69 19.07 -9.78
N GLU A 317 -11.21 19.67 -8.70
CA GLU A 317 -11.19 21.11 -8.55
C GLU A 317 -10.20 21.76 -9.52
N PRO A 318 -10.56 22.88 -10.16
CA PRO A 318 -9.64 23.60 -11.03
C PRO A 318 -8.39 24.05 -10.26
N ASP A 319 -7.22 23.69 -10.77
CA ASP A 319 -5.94 24.11 -10.23
C ASP A 319 -4.94 24.33 -11.37
N LYS A 320 -4.03 25.31 -11.20
CA LYS A 320 -2.96 25.60 -12.16
C LYS A 320 -1.59 25.16 -11.67
N GLY A 321 -1.54 24.51 -10.51
CA GLY A 321 -0.31 23.97 -9.94
C GLY A 321 0.30 22.83 -10.75
N LYS A 322 1.50 22.42 -10.38
CA LYS A 322 2.11 21.21 -10.93
C LYS A 322 1.24 20.00 -10.60
N PRO A 323 1.09 19.05 -11.54
CA PRO A 323 0.30 17.85 -11.29
C PRO A 323 0.88 17.02 -10.14
N ILE A 324 0.02 16.69 -9.19
CA ILE A 324 0.31 15.83 -8.03
C ILE A 324 -0.67 14.66 -8.09
N ASN A 325 -0.28 13.50 -7.55
CA ASN A 325 -1.20 12.38 -7.41
C ASN A 325 -2.07 12.58 -6.14
N GLY A 326 -3.30 13.06 -6.31
CA GLY A 326 -4.24 13.32 -5.21
C GLY A 326 -4.86 12.07 -4.57
N SER A 327 -4.50 10.85 -5.02
CA SER A 327 -5.17 9.63 -4.58
C SER A 327 -4.98 9.32 -3.09
N ASP A 328 -3.89 9.75 -2.47
CA ASP A 328 -3.64 9.51 -1.04
C ASP A 328 -4.47 10.45 -0.15
N ALA A 329 -4.67 11.70 -0.58
CA ALA A 329 -5.61 12.60 0.08
C ALA A 329 -7.05 12.09 -0.03
N VAL A 330 -7.45 11.58 -1.22
CA VAL A 330 -8.76 10.94 -1.44
C VAL A 330 -8.94 9.72 -0.55
N PHE A 331 -7.95 8.83 -0.49
CA PHE A 331 -7.97 7.65 0.37
C PHE A 331 -8.23 8.04 1.82
N THR A 332 -7.50 9.02 2.35
CA THR A 332 -7.63 9.48 3.73
C THR A 332 -8.99 10.13 3.99
N ALA A 333 -9.46 11.01 3.09
CA ALA A 333 -10.75 11.67 3.22
C ALA A 333 -11.92 10.69 3.20
N VAL A 334 -11.91 9.71 2.29
CA VAL A 334 -12.94 8.68 2.20
C VAL A 334 -12.91 7.74 3.40
N ALA A 335 -11.73 7.35 3.89
CA ALA A 335 -11.62 6.52 5.10
C ALA A 335 -12.20 7.24 6.32
N ALA A 336 -11.86 8.51 6.53
CA ALA A 336 -12.41 9.32 7.62
C ALA A 336 -13.95 9.47 7.51
N ALA A 337 -14.46 9.78 6.31
CA ALA A 337 -15.88 9.94 6.06
C ALA A 337 -16.65 8.61 6.28
N THR A 338 -16.10 7.50 5.80
CA THR A 338 -16.66 6.17 6.00
C THR A 338 -16.71 5.80 7.48
N TRP A 339 -15.66 6.06 8.23
CA TRP A 339 -15.59 5.78 9.67
C TRP A 339 -16.64 6.59 10.46
N ILE A 340 -16.76 7.89 10.17
CA ILE A 340 -17.78 8.75 10.81
C ILE A 340 -19.20 8.29 10.42
N TYR A 341 -19.43 7.98 9.14
CA TYR A 341 -20.72 7.44 8.68
C TYR A 341 -21.09 6.12 9.39
N LYS A 342 -20.12 5.28 9.69
CA LYS A 342 -20.29 4.01 10.42
C LYS A 342 -20.33 4.17 11.95
N GLY A 343 -20.34 5.39 12.49
CA GLY A 343 -20.49 5.68 13.92
C GLY A 343 -19.19 5.61 14.73
N THR A 344 -18.06 5.82 14.12
CA THR A 344 -16.73 5.88 14.77
C THR A 344 -16.41 4.68 15.66
N LEU A 345 -16.72 3.47 15.19
CA LEU A 345 -16.43 2.25 15.95
C LEU A 345 -14.91 2.08 16.12
N PRO A 346 -14.45 1.64 17.31
CA PRO A 346 -13.04 1.77 17.73
C PRO A 346 -12.10 0.78 17.07
N GLU A 347 -12.59 -0.21 16.32
CA GLU A 347 -11.75 -1.25 15.70
C GLU A 347 -12.14 -1.47 14.25
N TRP A 348 -11.12 -1.52 13.37
CA TRP A 348 -11.27 -1.86 11.97
C TRP A 348 -10.73 -3.26 11.67
N PRO A 349 -11.36 -3.96 10.69
CA PRO A 349 -12.55 -3.55 9.94
C PRO A 349 -13.84 -3.68 10.77
N ILE A 350 -14.79 -2.77 10.52
CA ILE A 350 -16.05 -2.65 11.30
C ILE A 350 -16.99 -3.84 11.07
N GLY A 351 -16.95 -4.47 9.91
CA GLY A 351 -17.92 -5.49 9.47
C GLY A 351 -17.46 -6.95 9.62
N ARG A 352 -16.38 -7.24 10.32
CA ARG A 352 -15.86 -8.63 10.50
C ARG A 352 -16.04 -9.17 11.90
#